data_aa7d5406cb72d5a26d55eb3b6d4e4a17
#
_entry.id   aa7d5406cb72d5a26d55eb3b6d4e4a17
#
_cell.length_a   1.000
_cell.length_b   1.000
_cell.length_c   1.000
_cell.angle_alpha   90.00
_cell.angle_beta   90.00
_cell.angle_gamma   90.00
#
_symmetry.space_group_name_H-M   'P 1'
#
loop_
_entity.id
_entity.type
_entity.pdbx_description
1 polymer ?
#
loop_
_entity_poly.entity_id
_entity_poly.type
_entity_poly.pdbx_seq_one_letter_code
_entity_poly.pdbx_strand_id
1 'polypeptide(L)'
;IPYGGRYRVIDFMLSNMVNAGVSDVGLIVHANYQSLLDHVGSGKDWDLSRKHGGLRILPPFGYSGRREGVYRGRMDALAGVRSYLQYIRQDYVVLAGGDLAVNLPLNDIFEAHIRNDADITAVCTSRPMGSPKDCDYFTIGAGGRITDVLVHPPIAQGCESLEVYILSKQLL
;
A
#
# COMPACT_ATOMS: atom_id res chain seq x y z
N ILE A 1 -3.90 14.55 1.48
CA ILE A 1 -5.21 15.21 1.33
C ILE A 1 -5.83 15.33 2.71
N PRO A 2 -6.28 16.53 3.16
CA PRO A 2 -7.01 16.70 4.42
C PRO A 2 -8.36 15.97 4.41
N TYR A 3 -8.75 15.44 5.56
CA TYR A 3 -10.02 14.73 5.75
C TYR A 3 -10.62 15.09 7.12
N GLY A 4 -11.89 15.51 7.14
CA GLY A 4 -12.61 15.81 8.38
C GLY A 4 -11.97 16.87 9.29
N GLY A 5 -11.19 17.78 8.75
CA GLY A 5 -10.58 18.94 9.44
C GLY A 5 -9.28 18.65 10.19
N ARG A 6 -9.13 17.48 10.83
CA ARG A 6 -7.94 17.11 11.61
C ARG A 6 -7.08 16.02 10.96
N TYR A 7 -7.71 15.11 10.27
CA TYR A 7 -7.08 13.94 9.68
C TYR A 7 -6.59 14.19 8.27
N ARG A 8 -5.70 13.30 7.79
CA ARG A 8 -5.36 13.13 6.38
C ARG A 8 -5.72 11.72 5.94
N VAL A 9 -5.92 11.51 4.65
CA VAL A 9 -6.31 10.19 4.13
C VAL A 9 -5.33 9.09 4.50
N ILE A 10 -4.03 9.38 4.56
CA ILE A 10 -2.99 8.43 4.99
C ILE A 10 -3.19 7.88 6.41
N ASP A 11 -3.86 8.63 7.30
CA ASP A 11 -4.05 8.24 8.70
C ASP A 11 -4.90 6.98 8.81
N PHE A 12 -5.85 6.78 7.89
CA PHE A 12 -6.68 5.57 7.84
C PHE A 12 -5.83 4.33 7.57
N MET A 13 -4.92 4.40 6.59
CA MET A 13 -4.08 3.26 6.26
C MET A 13 -3.04 2.98 7.37
N LEU A 14 -2.41 4.01 7.94
CA LEU A 14 -1.51 3.85 9.08
C LEU A 14 -2.23 3.22 10.27
N SER A 15 -3.47 3.66 10.55
CA SER A 15 -4.29 3.08 11.63
C SER A 15 -4.66 1.62 11.34
N ASN A 16 -5.05 1.27 10.11
CA ASN A 16 -5.31 -0.13 9.73
C ASN A 16 -4.08 -1.01 9.96
N MET A 17 -2.89 -0.55 9.56
CA MET A 17 -1.63 -1.28 9.73
C MET A 17 -1.32 -1.50 11.21
N VAL A 18 -1.39 -0.45 12.02
CA VAL A 18 -1.08 -0.54 13.46
C VAL A 18 -2.10 -1.38 14.21
N ASN A 19 -3.39 -1.26 13.89
CA ASN A 19 -4.44 -2.10 14.48
C ASN A 19 -4.26 -3.59 14.14
N ALA A 20 -3.62 -3.90 13.01
CA ALA A 20 -3.25 -5.26 12.64
C ALA A 20 -1.91 -5.73 13.24
N GLY A 21 -1.26 -4.90 14.07
CA GLY A 21 0.03 -5.24 14.70
C GLY A 21 1.25 -5.00 13.82
N VAL A 22 1.10 -4.35 12.66
CA VAL A 22 2.23 -3.96 11.81
C VAL A 22 3.07 -2.91 12.55
N SER A 23 4.32 -3.20 12.78
CA SER A 23 5.25 -2.37 13.57
C SER A 23 6.44 -1.83 12.78
N ASP A 24 6.58 -2.19 11.53
CA ASP A 24 7.63 -1.69 10.62
C ASP A 24 6.96 -1.19 9.34
N VAL A 25 6.92 0.12 9.15
CA VAL A 25 6.19 0.78 8.08
C VAL A 25 7.15 1.63 7.26
N GLY A 26 7.29 1.32 5.99
CA GLY A 26 8.00 2.14 5.01
C GLY A 26 7.04 3.04 4.24
N LEU A 27 7.15 4.34 4.41
CA LEU A 27 6.34 5.31 3.68
C LEU A 27 7.13 5.83 2.48
N ILE A 28 6.81 5.30 1.30
CA ILE A 28 7.40 5.77 0.03
C ILE A 28 6.70 7.07 -0.35
N VAL A 29 7.49 8.12 -0.55
CA VAL A 29 6.97 9.46 -0.83
C VAL A 29 7.41 9.95 -2.21
N HIS A 30 6.59 10.79 -2.84
CA HIS A 30 6.92 11.50 -4.06
C HIS A 30 7.54 12.87 -3.76
N ALA A 31 7.88 13.64 -4.79
CA ALA A 31 8.27 15.05 -4.64
C ALA A 31 7.19 15.85 -3.88
N ASN A 32 7.61 16.94 -3.23
CA ASN A 32 6.73 17.83 -2.45
C ASN A 32 6.10 17.19 -1.19
N TYR A 33 6.81 16.29 -0.54
CA TYR A 33 6.32 15.55 0.62
C TYR A 33 6.49 16.28 1.97
N GLN A 34 7.01 17.51 2.01
CA GLN A 34 7.26 18.26 3.27
C GLN A 34 6.01 18.31 4.16
N SER A 35 4.88 18.70 3.60
CA SER A 35 3.61 18.76 4.34
C SER A 35 3.15 17.39 4.89
N LEU A 36 3.52 16.30 4.22
CA LEU A 36 3.27 14.95 4.73
C LEU A 36 4.20 14.64 5.92
N LEU A 37 5.48 14.98 5.82
CA LEU A 37 6.44 14.83 6.92
C LEU A 37 6.02 15.59 8.17
N ASP A 38 5.58 16.85 8.00
CA ASP A 38 5.11 17.68 9.09
C ASP A 38 3.89 17.07 9.79
N HIS A 39 3.05 16.33 9.05
CA HIS A 39 1.88 15.65 9.59
C HIS A 39 2.22 14.33 10.29
N VAL A 40 2.95 13.45 9.63
CA VAL A 40 3.24 12.12 10.21
C VAL A 40 4.34 12.16 11.26
N GLY A 41 5.20 13.16 11.22
CA GLY A 41 6.31 13.34 12.15
C GLY A 41 7.17 12.08 12.28
N SER A 42 7.36 11.63 13.52
CA SER A 42 8.06 10.37 13.82
C SER A 42 7.14 9.14 13.85
N GLY A 43 5.87 9.27 13.50
CA GLY A 43 4.88 8.20 13.64
C GLY A 43 4.39 7.97 15.07
N LYS A 44 4.62 8.95 15.99
CA LYS A 44 4.26 8.82 17.41
C LYS A 44 2.78 8.60 17.64
N ASP A 45 1.93 9.23 16.84
CA ASP A 45 0.47 9.14 16.97
C ASP A 45 -0.07 7.72 16.66
N TRP A 46 0.74 6.90 15.99
CA TRP A 46 0.46 5.49 15.68
C TRP A 46 1.37 4.52 16.44
N ASP A 47 2.08 4.97 17.49
CA ASP A 47 3.07 4.14 18.20
C ASP A 47 4.14 3.53 17.27
N LEU A 48 4.48 4.23 16.18
CA LEU A 48 5.52 3.86 15.23
C LEU A 48 6.85 4.59 15.47
N SER A 49 6.97 5.35 16.54
CA SER A 49 8.23 5.97 16.99
C SER A 49 9.02 4.98 17.84
N ARG A 50 9.58 3.94 17.21
CA ARG A 50 10.22 2.80 17.90
C ARG A 50 11.71 2.72 17.61
N LYS A 51 12.48 2.13 18.51
CA LYS A 51 13.93 1.91 18.36
C LYS A 51 14.24 0.86 17.26
N HIS A 52 13.37 -0.14 17.12
CA HIS A 52 13.45 -1.18 16.10
C HIS A 52 12.13 -1.27 15.35
N GLY A 53 12.17 -1.25 14.02
CA GLY A 53 10.98 -1.06 13.18
C GLY A 53 10.54 0.41 13.17
N GLY A 54 9.22 0.64 13.27
CA GLY A 54 8.63 1.97 13.28
C GLY A 54 8.40 2.55 11.89
N LEU A 55 8.10 3.86 11.85
CA LEU A 55 7.86 4.57 10.60
C LEU A 55 9.19 5.03 9.99
N ARG A 56 9.44 4.62 8.75
CA ARG A 56 10.56 5.12 7.94
C ARG A 56 10.04 5.85 6.71
N ILE A 57 10.51 7.06 6.52
CA ILE A 57 10.25 7.81 5.31
C ILE A 57 11.27 7.39 4.26
N LEU A 58 10.79 7.03 3.09
CA LEU A 58 11.57 6.53 1.97
C LEU A 58 11.43 7.50 0.79
N PRO A 59 12.24 8.56 0.75
CA PRO A 59 12.22 9.53 -0.34
C PRO A 59 12.74 8.90 -1.64
N PRO A 60 12.38 9.45 -2.80
CA PRO A 60 12.91 9.00 -4.07
C PRO A 60 14.41 9.29 -4.14
N PHE A 61 15.23 8.26 -4.06
CA PHE A 61 16.66 8.37 -4.33
C PHE A 61 16.87 8.28 -5.83
N GLY A 62 17.35 9.37 -6.44
CA GLY A 62 17.68 9.40 -7.86
C GLY A 62 18.72 8.33 -8.19
N TYR A 63 18.35 7.35 -9.00
CA TYR A 63 19.33 6.56 -9.73
C TYR A 63 19.99 7.51 -10.75
N SER A 64 21.32 7.59 -10.72
CA SER A 64 22.12 8.38 -11.65
C SER A 64 21.65 8.14 -13.09
N GLY A 65 21.10 9.17 -13.73
CA GLY A 65 20.60 9.15 -15.11
C GLY A 65 19.10 9.33 -15.31
N ARG A 66 18.27 9.37 -14.25
CA ARG A 66 16.84 9.66 -14.33
C ARG A 66 16.52 11.03 -13.71
N ARG A 67 15.48 11.71 -14.22
CA ARG A 67 14.98 12.97 -13.65
C ARG A 67 14.70 12.78 -12.17
N GLU A 68 15.35 13.58 -11.35
CA GLU A 68 15.27 13.52 -9.89
C GLU A 68 13.82 13.57 -9.40
N GLY A 69 13.47 12.66 -8.50
CA GLY A 69 12.32 12.80 -7.63
C GLY A 69 10.98 12.28 -8.15
N VAL A 70 10.90 11.59 -9.29
CA VAL A 70 9.62 11.10 -9.82
C VAL A 70 9.70 9.62 -10.18
N TYR A 71 8.94 8.78 -9.49
CA TYR A 71 8.70 7.39 -9.89
C TYR A 71 7.70 7.35 -11.06
N ARG A 72 7.91 6.43 -12.02
CA ARG A 72 7.00 6.22 -13.16
C ARG A 72 5.74 5.45 -12.77
N GLY A 73 5.78 4.77 -11.65
CA GLY A 73 4.71 3.95 -11.13
C GLY A 73 5.14 3.19 -9.88
N ARG A 74 4.26 2.35 -9.33
CA ARG A 74 4.48 1.65 -8.07
C ARG A 74 5.65 0.68 -8.09
N MET A 75 5.84 -0.06 -9.18
CA MET A 75 6.97 -0.99 -9.31
C MET A 75 8.31 -0.25 -9.35
N ASP A 76 8.36 0.92 -9.98
CA ASP A 76 9.56 1.76 -10.00
C ASP A 76 9.85 2.31 -8.58
N ALA A 77 8.80 2.66 -7.83
CA ALA A 77 8.91 3.09 -6.43
C ALA A 77 9.42 1.95 -5.52
N LEU A 78 8.90 0.74 -5.67
CA LEU A 78 9.37 -0.44 -4.92
C LEU A 78 10.83 -0.78 -5.27
N ALA A 79 11.20 -0.73 -6.54
CA ALA A 79 12.59 -0.93 -6.97
C ALA A 79 13.54 0.13 -6.36
N GLY A 80 13.04 1.37 -6.22
CA GLY A 80 13.79 2.46 -5.57
C GLY A 80 14.07 2.23 -4.08
N VAL A 81 13.23 1.44 -3.41
CA VAL A 81 13.38 1.13 -1.98
C VAL A 81 13.84 -0.31 -1.70
N ARG A 82 14.40 -0.99 -2.71
CA ARG A 82 14.85 -2.37 -2.60
C ARG A 82 15.76 -2.63 -1.40
N SER A 83 16.68 -1.72 -1.10
CA SER A 83 17.57 -1.84 0.06
C SER A 83 16.78 -1.90 1.37
N TYR A 84 15.73 -1.09 1.53
CA TYR A 84 14.85 -1.17 2.69
C TYR A 84 14.16 -2.54 2.78
N LEU A 85 13.60 -3.03 1.67
CA LEU A 85 12.94 -4.33 1.60
C LEU A 85 13.88 -5.50 1.92
N GLN A 86 15.15 -5.39 1.57
CA GLN A 86 16.15 -6.40 1.93
C GLN A 86 16.46 -6.45 3.43
N TYR A 87 16.38 -5.30 4.12
CA TYR A 87 16.69 -5.20 5.55
C TYR A 87 15.56 -5.56 6.49
N ILE A 88 14.30 -5.53 6.06
CA ILE A 88 13.17 -5.96 6.90
C ILE A 88 13.29 -7.45 7.21
N ARG A 89 12.84 -7.84 8.41
CA ARG A 89 12.95 -9.22 8.90
C ARG A 89 11.69 -10.04 8.68
N GLN A 90 10.59 -9.39 8.34
CA GLN A 90 9.30 -9.99 8.12
C GLN A 90 9.27 -10.78 6.81
N ASP A 91 8.56 -11.91 6.81
CA ASP A 91 8.41 -12.77 5.64
C ASP A 91 7.33 -12.26 4.67
N TYR A 92 6.38 -11.50 5.18
CA TYR A 92 5.26 -10.96 4.42
C TYR A 92 5.26 -9.44 4.45
N VAL A 93 4.75 -8.85 3.38
CA VAL A 93 4.64 -7.40 3.20
C VAL A 93 3.22 -7.04 2.80
N VAL A 94 2.69 -6.00 3.41
CA VAL A 94 1.46 -5.33 2.96
C VAL A 94 1.86 -4.12 2.14
N LEU A 95 1.48 -4.09 0.87
CA LEU A 95 1.58 -2.92 0.01
C LEU A 95 0.23 -2.22 -0.03
N ALA A 96 0.20 -0.92 0.20
CA ALA A 96 -1.05 -0.16 0.18
C ALA A 96 -0.84 1.26 -0.32
N GLY A 97 -1.84 1.80 -1.01
CA GLY A 97 -1.92 3.22 -1.31
C GLY A 97 -2.15 4.05 -0.05
N GLY A 98 -1.63 5.27 -0.03
CA GLY A 98 -1.85 6.22 1.07
C GLY A 98 -3.06 7.15 0.86
N ASP A 99 -3.87 6.90 -0.14
CA ASP A 99 -5.00 7.71 -0.61
C ASP A 99 -6.36 7.04 -0.40
N LEU A 100 -6.39 5.93 0.33
CA LEU A 100 -7.59 5.15 0.61
C LEU A 100 -8.09 5.37 2.04
N ALA A 101 -9.32 5.87 2.18
CA ALA A 101 -9.99 6.08 3.47
C ALA A 101 -11.00 4.95 3.74
N VAL A 102 -10.52 3.81 4.18
CA VAL A 102 -11.33 2.63 4.52
C VAL A 102 -10.88 2.01 5.84
N ASN A 103 -11.76 1.26 6.48
CA ASN A 103 -11.42 0.39 7.60
C ASN A 103 -11.24 -1.04 7.07
N LEU A 104 -10.01 -1.55 7.11
CA LEU A 104 -9.63 -2.86 6.59
C LEU A 104 -9.26 -3.83 7.73
N PRO A 105 -9.88 -5.01 7.78
CA PRO A 105 -9.48 -6.08 8.70
C PRO A 105 -8.25 -6.80 8.17
N LEU A 106 -7.07 -6.16 8.22
CA LEU A 106 -5.85 -6.70 7.63
C LEU A 106 -5.44 -8.06 8.19
N ASN A 107 -5.77 -8.36 9.46
CA ASN A 107 -5.51 -9.68 10.03
C ASN A 107 -6.32 -10.78 9.35
N ASP A 108 -7.62 -10.54 9.10
CA ASP A 108 -8.49 -11.51 8.41
C ASP A 108 -8.02 -11.73 6.97
N ILE A 109 -7.56 -10.65 6.31
CA ILE A 109 -7.00 -10.71 4.95
C ILE A 109 -5.70 -11.52 4.95
N PHE A 110 -4.82 -11.31 5.94
CA PHE A 110 -3.60 -12.07 6.10
C PHE A 110 -3.86 -13.57 6.38
N GLU A 111 -4.82 -13.88 7.26
CA GLU A 111 -5.22 -15.25 7.50
C GLU A 111 -5.77 -15.93 6.24
N ALA A 112 -6.54 -15.19 5.44
CA ALA A 112 -7.03 -15.69 4.15
C ALA A 112 -5.87 -15.93 3.15
N HIS A 113 -4.86 -15.06 3.14
CA HIS A 113 -3.65 -15.22 2.33
C HIS A 113 -2.93 -16.54 2.66
N ILE A 114 -2.69 -16.79 3.95
CA ILE A 114 -2.02 -18.01 4.42
C ILE A 114 -2.88 -19.25 4.13
N ARG A 115 -4.18 -19.21 4.46
CA ARG A 115 -5.09 -20.34 4.24
C ARG A 115 -5.21 -20.77 2.79
N ASN A 116 -5.13 -19.83 1.88
CA ASN A 116 -5.23 -20.09 0.43
C ASN A 116 -3.89 -20.41 -0.22
N ASP A 117 -2.79 -20.41 0.54
CA ASP A 117 -1.42 -20.59 0.03
C ASP A 117 -1.18 -19.70 -1.21
N ALA A 118 -1.57 -18.42 -1.09
CA ALA A 118 -1.55 -17.49 -2.20
C ALA A 118 -0.19 -16.81 -2.32
N ASP A 119 0.30 -16.64 -3.55
CA ASP A 119 1.50 -15.83 -3.81
C ASP A 119 1.24 -14.35 -3.56
N ILE A 120 0.08 -13.86 -4.04
CA ILE A 120 -0.39 -12.49 -3.87
C ILE A 120 -1.88 -12.52 -3.52
N THR A 121 -2.27 -11.82 -2.48
CA THR A 121 -3.66 -11.53 -2.16
C THR A 121 -3.94 -10.06 -2.42
N ALA A 122 -4.93 -9.77 -3.27
CA ALA A 122 -5.37 -8.41 -3.57
C ALA A 122 -6.71 -8.12 -2.90
N VAL A 123 -6.86 -6.92 -2.37
CA VAL A 123 -8.12 -6.44 -1.79
C VAL A 123 -8.90 -5.68 -2.85
N CYS A 124 -10.18 -6.02 -3.01
CA CYS A 124 -11.05 -5.38 -3.99
C CYS A 124 -12.47 -5.18 -3.45
N THR A 125 -13.25 -4.38 -4.15
CA THR A 125 -14.65 -4.11 -3.81
C THR A 125 -15.56 -4.34 -5.01
N SER A 126 -16.74 -4.89 -4.76
CA SER A 126 -17.83 -4.98 -5.76
C SER A 126 -18.63 -3.68 -5.90
N ARG A 127 -18.38 -2.69 -5.02
CA ARG A 127 -19.01 -1.37 -5.06
C ARG A 127 -18.00 -0.36 -5.61
N PRO A 128 -18.09 0.05 -6.88
CA PRO A 128 -17.15 0.99 -7.45
C PRO A 128 -17.06 2.28 -6.62
N MET A 129 -15.86 2.73 -6.36
CA MET A 129 -15.57 3.92 -5.56
C MET A 129 -15.05 5.08 -6.42
N GLY A 130 -14.53 4.78 -7.61
CA GLY A 130 -13.89 5.74 -8.49
C GLY A 130 -14.36 5.67 -9.94
N SER A 131 -13.71 6.47 -10.79
CA SER A 131 -13.88 6.38 -12.24
C SER A 131 -13.16 5.14 -12.76
N PRO A 132 -13.78 4.31 -13.62
CA PRO A 132 -13.13 3.13 -14.18
C PRO A 132 -11.78 3.40 -14.85
N LYS A 133 -11.63 4.58 -15.44
CA LYS A 133 -10.39 4.99 -16.13
C LYS A 133 -9.21 5.25 -15.18
N ASP A 134 -9.48 5.36 -13.89
CA ASP A 134 -8.48 5.67 -12.86
C ASP A 134 -8.21 4.47 -11.94
N CYS A 135 -8.93 3.34 -12.16
CA CYS A 135 -8.88 2.16 -11.30
C CYS A 135 -8.61 0.88 -12.10
N ASP A 136 -8.01 -0.11 -11.45
CA ASP A 136 -7.86 -1.45 -11.98
C ASP A 136 -9.02 -2.34 -11.50
N TYR A 137 -9.41 -3.30 -12.32
CA TYR A 137 -10.50 -4.23 -12.03
C TYR A 137 -10.06 -5.68 -12.14
N PHE A 138 -10.59 -6.51 -11.26
CA PHE A 138 -10.32 -7.94 -11.23
C PHE A 138 -11.53 -8.75 -11.64
N THR A 139 -11.34 -9.72 -12.52
CA THR A 139 -12.30 -10.79 -12.75
C THR A 139 -12.01 -11.90 -11.73
N ILE A 140 -13.00 -12.22 -10.90
CA ILE A 140 -12.88 -13.20 -9.83
C ILE A 140 -13.52 -14.51 -10.28
N GLY A 141 -12.73 -15.57 -10.31
CA GLY A 141 -13.17 -16.94 -10.58
C GLY A 141 -13.56 -17.71 -9.33
N ALA A 142 -13.72 -19.01 -9.48
CA ALA A 142 -14.05 -19.89 -8.38
C ALA A 142 -12.99 -19.84 -7.28
N GLY A 143 -13.46 -19.90 -6.01
CA GLY A 143 -12.57 -19.86 -4.84
C GLY A 143 -11.91 -18.50 -4.59
N GLY A 144 -12.39 -17.43 -5.23
CA GLY A 144 -11.82 -16.08 -5.05
C GLY A 144 -10.53 -15.83 -5.85
N ARG A 145 -10.17 -16.73 -6.78
CA ARG A 145 -8.96 -16.57 -7.60
C ARG A 145 -9.17 -15.49 -8.66
N ILE A 146 -8.21 -14.57 -8.76
CA ILE A 146 -8.18 -13.58 -9.83
C ILE A 146 -7.80 -14.30 -11.13
N THR A 147 -8.66 -14.20 -12.14
CA THR A 147 -8.48 -14.84 -13.46
C THR A 147 -8.09 -13.86 -14.54
N ASP A 148 -8.39 -12.58 -14.35
CA ASP A 148 -8.04 -11.52 -15.29
C ASP A 148 -7.93 -10.16 -14.56
N VAL A 149 -7.11 -9.26 -15.12
CA VAL A 149 -6.87 -7.91 -14.63
C VAL A 149 -7.08 -6.92 -15.76
N LEU A 150 -8.04 -6.03 -15.56
CA LEU A 150 -8.34 -4.93 -16.47
C LEU A 150 -7.74 -3.64 -15.92
N VAL A 151 -6.73 -3.12 -16.61
CA VAL A 151 -6.03 -1.89 -16.23
C VAL A 151 -6.73 -0.69 -16.86
N HIS A 152 -7.22 0.23 -16.04
CA HIS A 152 -7.89 1.47 -16.46
C HIS A 152 -8.94 1.27 -17.57
N PRO A 153 -9.90 0.34 -17.42
CA PRO A 153 -10.85 0.03 -18.47
C PRO A 153 -11.79 1.20 -18.72
N PRO A 154 -12.33 1.34 -19.94
CA PRO A 154 -13.29 2.40 -20.25
C PRO A 154 -14.63 2.24 -19.51
N ILE A 155 -14.95 1.02 -19.09
CA ILE A 155 -16.18 0.66 -18.37
C ILE A 155 -15.80 -0.29 -17.23
N ALA A 156 -16.39 -0.07 -16.05
CA ALA A 156 -16.20 -0.93 -14.88
C ALA A 156 -16.69 -2.37 -15.16
N GLN A 157 -15.85 -3.35 -14.93
CA GLN A 157 -16.18 -4.77 -15.06
C GLN A 157 -15.48 -5.58 -13.98
N GLY A 158 -16.23 -6.31 -13.17
CA GLY A 158 -15.67 -7.10 -12.07
C GLY A 158 -15.57 -6.32 -10.75
N CYS A 159 -14.53 -6.61 -9.97
CA CYS A 159 -14.28 -5.98 -8.67
C CYS A 159 -13.16 -4.94 -8.79
N GLU A 160 -13.43 -3.72 -8.31
CA GLU A 160 -12.45 -2.63 -8.30
C GLU A 160 -11.34 -2.91 -7.29
N SER A 161 -10.09 -2.78 -7.71
CA SER A 161 -8.93 -2.90 -6.85
C SER A 161 -8.88 -1.76 -5.84
N LEU A 162 -8.67 -2.09 -4.56
CA LEU A 162 -8.36 -1.11 -3.52
C LEU A 162 -6.87 -0.83 -3.40
N GLU A 163 -6.06 -1.39 -4.29
CA GLU A 163 -4.61 -1.20 -4.32
C GLU A 163 -3.92 -1.61 -3.01
N VAL A 164 -4.51 -2.56 -2.31
CA VAL A 164 -3.95 -3.20 -1.11
C VAL A 164 -3.63 -4.65 -1.45
N TYR A 165 -2.37 -5.03 -1.23
CA TYR A 165 -1.84 -6.35 -1.56
C TYR A 165 -1.07 -6.93 -0.39
N ILE A 166 -1.23 -8.24 -0.17
CA ILE A 166 -0.39 -9.02 0.75
C ILE A 166 0.40 -10.03 -0.08
N LEU A 167 1.70 -10.10 0.14
CA LEU A 167 2.59 -11.01 -0.58
C LEU A 167 3.82 -11.37 0.26
N SER A 168 4.46 -12.48 -0.11
CA SER A 168 5.75 -12.86 0.44
C SER A 168 6.83 -11.85 0.04
N LYS A 169 7.71 -11.51 0.99
CA LYS A 169 8.89 -10.68 0.71
C LYS A 169 9.78 -11.24 -0.41
N GLN A 170 9.78 -12.55 -0.59
CA GLN A 170 10.59 -13.22 -1.62
C GLN A 170 10.17 -12.86 -3.05
N LEU A 171 8.95 -12.37 -3.23
CA LEU A 171 8.44 -11.91 -4.52
C LEU A 171 8.88 -10.48 -4.89
N LEU A 172 9.42 -9.71 -3.94
CA LEU A 172 9.89 -8.33 -4.09
C LEU A 172 11.40 -8.25 -4.28
#